data_95e1aa645bf3234ade825fe62e74d271
#
_entry.id   95e1aa645bf3234ade825fe62e74d271
#
_cell.length_a   1.000
_cell.length_b   1.000
_cell.length_c   1.000
_cell.angle_alpha   90.00
_cell.angle_beta   90.00
_cell.angle_gamma   90.00
#
_symmetry.space_group_name_H-M   'P 1'
#
loop_
_entity.id
_entity.type
_entity.pdbx_description
1 polymer ?
#
loop_
_entity_poly.entity_id
_entity_poly.type
_entity_poly.pdbx_seq_one_letter_code
_entity_poly.pdbx_strand_id
1 'polypeptide(L)'
;RDAMTLPKQPKKLVVVGSGAIGVEFAYFYNAMGTEVTIVEYMPNIVPVEDVDVSKQLEKSFKKQGIKVMTSSSVEKVDVTPKGCSVTVKTKKGEEKIECEVVLSAVGIEANLENIGLEEVGIATDKGKILVSENYQTNIPGYYAIGDCTPGAALAHVASAEGIICVEGIAGHNPDALDYGNIPGCTYSSPEVSSVGMTEAQAKEAGYDIKVGKFPFSASGKASAAGHKDGFVKLIFDAKYGELLGGHMIGSNVTEMIAELVALR
;
A
#
# COMPACT_ATOMS: atom_id res chain seq x y z
N ARG A 1 5.33 -6.39 -13.00
CA ARG A 1 5.27 -7.63 -13.78
C ARG A 1 6.67 -8.21 -13.98
N ASP A 2 7.60 -7.46 -14.52
CA ASP A 2 8.94 -7.94 -14.88
C ASP A 2 9.75 -8.43 -13.67
N ALA A 3 9.62 -7.78 -12.53
CA ALA A 3 10.29 -8.18 -11.30
C ALA A 3 9.86 -9.57 -10.76
N MET A 4 8.71 -10.10 -11.19
CA MET A 4 8.26 -11.45 -10.83
C MET A 4 8.88 -12.56 -11.70
N THR A 5 9.44 -12.21 -12.82
CA THR A 5 9.91 -13.15 -13.85
C THR A 5 11.35 -12.87 -14.29
N LEU A 6 12.17 -12.29 -13.42
CA LEU A 6 13.57 -12.06 -13.71
C LEU A 6 14.27 -13.40 -14.05
N PRO A 7 15.03 -13.47 -15.15
CA PRO A 7 15.69 -14.71 -15.57
C PRO A 7 16.79 -15.15 -14.60
N LYS A 8 17.26 -14.24 -13.75
CA LYS A 8 18.28 -14.49 -12.75
C LYS A 8 18.03 -13.62 -11.53
N GLN A 9 18.19 -14.20 -10.34
CA GLN A 9 18.16 -13.45 -9.09
C GLN A 9 19.34 -12.47 -9.04
N PRO A 10 19.09 -11.16 -8.81
CA PRO A 10 20.14 -10.17 -8.64
C PRO A 10 20.84 -10.35 -7.29
N LYS A 11 22.14 -10.07 -7.24
CA LYS A 11 22.88 -10.00 -5.97
C LYS A 11 22.59 -8.71 -5.22
N LYS A 12 22.36 -7.61 -5.97
CA LYS A 12 22.04 -6.28 -5.42
C LYS A 12 20.85 -5.69 -6.18
N LEU A 13 19.86 -5.24 -5.41
CA LEU A 13 18.64 -4.63 -5.90
C LEU A 13 18.43 -3.27 -5.24
N VAL A 14 18.14 -2.25 -6.03
CA VAL A 14 17.61 -0.97 -5.54
C VAL A 14 16.11 -0.92 -5.86
N VAL A 15 15.30 -0.67 -4.83
CA VAL A 15 13.86 -0.47 -4.95
C VAL A 15 13.57 1.02 -4.77
N VAL A 16 12.97 1.65 -5.77
CA VAL A 16 12.58 3.06 -5.77
C VAL A 16 11.10 3.15 -5.44
N GLY A 17 10.78 3.76 -4.31
CA GLY A 17 9.43 3.78 -3.74
C GLY A 17 9.21 2.66 -2.72
N SER A 18 8.51 2.98 -1.64
CA SER A 18 8.27 2.11 -0.50
C SER A 18 6.79 1.94 -0.16
N GLY A 19 5.89 2.09 -1.12
CA GLY A 19 4.52 1.63 -1.00
C GLY A 19 4.44 0.11 -0.86
N ALA A 20 3.25 -0.47 -0.77
CA ALA A 20 3.05 -1.92 -0.59
C ALA A 20 3.88 -2.74 -1.59
N ILE A 21 3.81 -2.41 -2.88
CA ILE A 21 4.58 -3.10 -3.94
C ILE A 21 6.09 -3.06 -3.66
N GLY A 22 6.62 -1.88 -3.33
CA GLY A 22 8.07 -1.71 -3.10
C GLY A 22 8.57 -2.52 -1.91
N VAL A 23 7.85 -2.49 -0.79
CA VAL A 23 8.27 -3.21 0.43
C VAL A 23 8.08 -4.73 0.30
N GLU A 24 7.05 -5.19 -0.41
CA GLU A 24 6.84 -6.62 -0.67
C GLU A 24 7.95 -7.20 -1.54
N PHE A 25 8.32 -6.56 -2.64
CA PHE A 25 9.45 -6.98 -3.44
C PHE A 25 10.79 -6.87 -2.70
N ALA A 26 10.99 -5.82 -1.90
CA ALA A 26 12.19 -5.67 -1.09
C ALA A 26 12.33 -6.83 -0.09
N TYR A 27 11.24 -7.17 0.60
CA TYR A 27 11.19 -8.34 1.50
C TYR A 27 11.47 -9.64 0.74
N PHE A 28 10.75 -9.88 -0.36
CA PHE A 28 10.89 -11.11 -1.15
C PHE A 28 12.33 -11.34 -1.59
N TYR A 29 12.95 -10.36 -2.25
CA TYR A 29 14.31 -10.49 -2.74
C TYR A 29 15.35 -10.60 -1.61
N ASN A 30 15.14 -9.87 -0.50
CA ASN A 30 16.01 -9.99 0.67
C ASN A 30 15.94 -11.38 1.29
N ALA A 31 14.73 -11.94 1.42
CA ALA A 31 14.53 -13.31 1.92
C ALA A 31 15.20 -14.37 1.04
N MET A 32 15.35 -14.10 -0.26
CA MET A 32 16.07 -14.95 -1.20
C MET A 32 17.58 -14.72 -1.19
N GLY A 33 18.09 -13.80 -0.35
CA GLY A 33 19.53 -13.54 -0.20
C GLY A 33 20.07 -12.39 -1.07
N THR A 34 19.23 -11.58 -1.69
CA THR A 34 19.62 -10.37 -2.40
C THR A 34 19.90 -9.23 -1.42
N GLU A 35 20.99 -8.49 -1.60
CA GLU A 35 21.26 -7.24 -0.89
C GLU A 35 20.30 -6.16 -1.41
N VAL A 36 19.36 -5.69 -0.57
CA VAL A 36 18.31 -4.77 -0.97
C VAL A 36 18.50 -3.39 -0.34
N THR A 37 18.37 -2.34 -1.17
CA THR A 37 18.26 -0.95 -0.72
C THR A 37 16.95 -0.36 -1.20
N ILE A 38 16.14 0.17 -0.27
CA ILE A 38 14.93 0.94 -0.58
C ILE A 38 15.29 2.43 -0.56
N VAL A 39 14.89 3.17 -1.60
CA VAL A 39 14.99 4.63 -1.66
C VAL A 39 13.57 5.19 -1.69
N GLU A 40 13.24 6.02 -0.68
CA GLU A 40 11.91 6.59 -0.50
C GLU A 40 12.00 8.13 -0.37
N TYR A 41 11.20 8.81 -1.19
CA TYR A 41 11.10 10.26 -1.18
C TYR A 41 10.45 10.80 0.10
N MET A 42 9.43 10.10 0.60
CA MET A 42 8.72 10.46 1.82
C MET A 42 9.58 10.21 3.07
N PRO A 43 9.23 10.84 4.21
CA PRO A 43 9.99 10.69 5.45
C PRO A 43 9.85 9.30 6.11
N ASN A 44 8.86 8.51 5.70
CA ASN A 44 8.60 7.17 6.22
C ASN A 44 8.35 6.20 5.07
N ILE A 45 8.68 4.92 5.26
CA ILE A 45 8.24 3.85 4.35
C ILE A 45 6.74 3.57 4.57
N VAL A 46 6.09 2.91 3.62
CA VAL A 46 4.62 2.71 3.58
C VAL A 46 3.89 3.99 4.01
N PRO A 47 4.05 5.09 3.26
CA PRO A 47 3.69 6.44 3.73
C PRO A 47 2.17 6.66 3.94
N VAL A 48 1.34 5.75 3.45
CA VAL A 48 -0.13 5.78 3.64
C VAL A 48 -0.57 5.17 4.97
N GLU A 49 0.32 4.42 5.62
CA GLU A 49 0.05 3.75 6.88
C GLU A 49 0.21 4.68 8.10
N ASP A 50 -0.33 4.25 9.24
CA ASP A 50 -0.06 4.95 10.51
C ASP A 50 1.44 5.00 10.79
N VAL A 51 1.92 6.14 11.29
CA VAL A 51 3.35 6.41 11.49
C VAL A 51 4.04 5.40 12.42
N ASP A 52 3.31 4.82 13.37
CA ASP A 52 3.86 3.79 14.26
C ASP A 52 4.13 2.48 13.51
N VAL A 53 3.23 2.13 12.56
CA VAL A 53 3.41 0.98 11.68
C VAL A 53 4.63 1.18 10.77
N SER A 54 4.73 2.34 10.13
CA SER A 54 5.88 2.69 9.27
C SER A 54 7.21 2.57 10.02
N LYS A 55 7.29 3.14 11.22
CA LYS A 55 8.49 3.06 12.06
C LYS A 55 8.84 1.65 12.48
N GLN A 56 7.83 0.84 12.81
CA GLN A 56 8.06 -0.56 13.19
C GLN A 56 8.54 -1.39 12.00
N LEU A 57 7.93 -1.22 10.80
CA LEU A 57 8.35 -1.91 9.60
C LEU A 57 9.79 -1.56 9.22
N GLU A 58 10.15 -0.27 9.24
CA GLU A 58 11.51 0.19 8.97
C GLU A 58 12.52 -0.43 9.95
N LYS A 59 12.19 -0.50 11.24
CA LYS A 59 13.02 -1.15 12.26
C LYS A 59 13.21 -2.64 11.97
N SER A 60 12.13 -3.33 11.57
CA SER A 60 12.17 -4.76 11.26
C SER A 60 13.00 -5.02 10.00
N PHE A 61 12.84 -4.22 8.96
CA PHE A 61 13.62 -4.31 7.73
C PHE A 61 15.11 -4.08 7.95
N LYS A 62 15.48 -3.08 8.75
CA LYS A 62 16.88 -2.84 9.14
C LYS A 62 17.51 -4.03 9.88
N LYS A 63 16.74 -4.69 10.76
CA LYS A 63 17.21 -5.92 11.42
C LYS A 63 17.42 -7.07 10.45
N GLN A 64 16.66 -7.14 9.37
CA GLN A 64 16.77 -8.14 8.31
C GLN A 64 17.88 -7.81 7.30
N GLY A 65 18.57 -6.68 7.45
CA GLY A 65 19.66 -6.26 6.57
C GLY A 65 19.22 -5.44 5.35
N ILE A 66 17.95 -5.07 5.24
CA ILE A 66 17.47 -4.17 4.18
C ILE A 66 17.91 -2.74 4.52
N LYS A 67 18.66 -2.09 3.62
CA LYS A 67 19.00 -0.67 3.73
C LYS A 67 17.79 0.17 3.37
N VAL A 68 17.40 1.10 4.23
CA VAL A 68 16.27 2.01 4.00
C VAL A 68 16.76 3.45 4.03
N MET A 69 16.50 4.18 2.94
CA MET A 69 16.85 5.57 2.72
C MET A 69 15.58 6.39 2.51
N THR A 70 15.02 6.93 3.58
CA THR A 70 13.86 7.84 3.55
C THR A 70 14.30 9.29 3.30
N SER A 71 13.37 10.17 2.92
CA SER A 71 13.64 11.57 2.54
C SER A 71 14.77 11.66 1.51
N SER A 72 14.77 10.76 0.53
CA SER A 72 15.81 10.60 -0.48
C SER A 72 15.19 10.42 -1.86
N SER A 73 15.71 11.09 -2.88
CA SER A 73 15.22 11.00 -4.26
C SER A 73 16.24 10.34 -5.17
N VAL A 74 15.75 9.51 -6.08
CA VAL A 74 16.57 9.00 -7.19
C VAL A 74 16.58 10.06 -8.29
N GLU A 75 17.75 10.63 -8.56
CA GLU A 75 17.90 11.67 -9.58
C GLU A 75 18.25 11.07 -10.95
N LYS A 76 18.98 9.95 -10.97
CA LYS A 76 19.44 9.32 -12.19
C LYS A 76 19.71 7.83 -12.01
N VAL A 77 19.43 7.07 -13.05
CA VAL A 77 19.83 5.67 -13.17
C VAL A 77 20.64 5.51 -14.46
N ASP A 78 21.92 5.19 -14.35
CA ASP A 78 22.78 4.87 -15.47
C ASP A 78 22.84 3.35 -15.64
N VAL A 79 22.35 2.85 -16.79
CA VAL A 79 22.31 1.43 -17.10
C VAL A 79 23.49 1.06 -18.00
N THR A 80 24.23 0.02 -17.61
CA THR A 80 25.36 -0.50 -18.38
C THR A 80 25.24 -2.02 -18.54
N PRO A 81 26.01 -2.65 -19.45
CA PRO A 81 26.02 -4.11 -19.55
C PRO A 81 26.48 -4.85 -18.28
N LYS A 82 27.07 -4.13 -17.32
CA LYS A 82 27.57 -4.70 -16.05
C LYS A 82 26.62 -4.48 -14.87
N GLY A 83 25.52 -3.70 -15.04
CA GLY A 83 24.57 -3.35 -14.00
C GLY A 83 24.16 -1.88 -14.04
N CYS A 84 23.63 -1.38 -12.96
CA CYS A 84 23.10 -0.03 -12.82
C CYS A 84 23.86 0.76 -11.77
N SER A 85 24.06 2.07 -12.03
CA SER A 85 24.53 3.04 -11.04
C SER A 85 23.41 4.02 -10.75
N VAL A 86 22.93 4.06 -9.52
CA VAL A 86 21.80 4.89 -9.06
C VAL A 86 22.33 6.09 -8.30
N THR A 87 22.09 7.28 -8.80
CA THR A 87 22.40 8.53 -8.10
C THR A 87 21.23 8.92 -7.21
N VAL A 88 21.47 8.94 -5.91
CA VAL A 88 20.48 9.25 -4.88
C VAL A 88 20.83 10.54 -4.19
N LYS A 89 19.92 11.51 -4.18
CA LYS A 89 20.02 12.75 -3.42
C LYS A 89 19.46 12.54 -2.03
N THR A 90 20.28 12.83 -1.04
CA THR A 90 19.93 12.74 0.38
C THR A 90 20.08 14.10 1.06
N LYS A 91 19.62 14.22 2.31
CA LYS A 91 19.87 15.45 3.12
C LYS A 91 21.36 15.77 3.33
N LYS A 92 22.25 14.77 3.15
CA LYS A 92 23.71 14.91 3.34
C LYS A 92 24.47 15.16 2.04
N GLY A 93 23.80 15.12 0.90
CA GLY A 93 24.38 15.24 -0.43
C GLY A 93 24.04 14.05 -1.32
N GLU A 94 24.74 13.93 -2.45
CA GLU A 94 24.55 12.86 -3.40
C GLU A 94 25.32 11.59 -3.00
N GLU A 95 24.68 10.43 -3.15
CA GLU A 95 25.27 9.10 -2.95
C GLU A 95 25.04 8.27 -4.22
N LYS A 96 26.04 7.51 -4.65
CA LYS A 96 25.91 6.54 -5.75
C LYS A 96 25.81 5.13 -5.22
N ILE A 97 24.84 4.37 -5.73
CA ILE A 97 24.60 2.99 -5.34
C ILE A 97 24.73 2.12 -6.59
N GLU A 98 25.69 1.18 -6.56
CA GLU A 98 25.86 0.19 -7.61
C GLU A 98 24.98 -1.02 -7.34
N CYS A 99 24.22 -1.46 -8.35
CA CYS A 99 23.32 -2.61 -8.27
C CYS A 99 23.22 -3.34 -9.62
N GLU A 100 22.64 -4.52 -9.60
CA GLU A 100 22.39 -5.28 -10.83
C GLU A 100 21.02 -4.96 -11.43
N VAL A 101 20.04 -4.62 -10.59
CA VAL A 101 18.67 -4.32 -11.01
C VAL A 101 18.13 -3.12 -10.20
N VAL A 102 17.36 -2.28 -10.85
CA VAL A 102 16.54 -1.23 -10.22
C VAL A 102 15.08 -1.56 -10.46
N LEU A 103 14.31 -1.64 -9.37
CA LEU A 103 12.87 -1.78 -9.43
C LEU A 103 12.21 -0.41 -9.18
N SER A 104 11.47 0.10 -10.15
CA SER A 104 10.60 1.27 -9.97
C SER A 104 9.25 0.82 -9.41
N ALA A 105 8.92 1.31 -8.22
CA ALA A 105 7.67 1.03 -7.50
C ALA A 105 7.02 2.34 -6.98
N VAL A 106 7.08 3.40 -7.82
CA VAL A 106 6.65 4.76 -7.47
C VAL A 106 5.17 5.04 -7.74
N GLY A 107 4.42 4.05 -8.19
CA GLY A 107 3.00 4.13 -8.47
C GLY A 107 2.58 3.23 -9.61
N ILE A 108 1.28 3.21 -9.85
CA ILE A 108 0.63 2.49 -10.95
C ILE A 108 -0.27 3.46 -11.72
N GLU A 109 -0.40 3.23 -13.01
CA GLU A 109 -1.31 3.95 -13.89
C GLU A 109 -2.29 2.96 -14.53
N ALA A 110 -3.52 3.40 -14.75
CA ALA A 110 -4.49 2.60 -15.47
C ALA A 110 -4.12 2.55 -16.96
N ASN A 111 -4.22 1.38 -17.56
CA ASN A 111 -3.93 1.18 -18.97
C ASN A 111 -5.17 1.57 -19.81
N LEU A 112 -5.30 2.85 -20.13
CA LEU A 112 -6.44 3.42 -20.86
C LEU A 112 -6.11 3.79 -22.30
N GLU A 113 -4.89 3.57 -22.75
CA GLU A 113 -4.46 3.97 -24.09
C GLU A 113 -5.07 3.09 -25.18
N ASN A 114 -5.54 3.70 -26.26
CA ASN A 114 -6.02 3.03 -27.48
C ASN A 114 -7.18 2.06 -27.27
N ILE A 115 -8.06 2.31 -26.29
CA ILE A 115 -9.26 1.51 -26.04
C ILE A 115 -10.56 2.21 -26.49
N GLY A 116 -10.45 3.33 -27.22
CA GLY A 116 -11.59 4.00 -27.84
C GLY A 116 -12.38 4.94 -26.91
N LEU A 117 -11.83 5.35 -25.77
CA LEU A 117 -12.53 6.23 -24.82
C LEU A 117 -12.84 7.61 -25.42
N GLU A 118 -11.89 8.17 -26.16
CA GLU A 118 -12.02 9.49 -26.79
C GLU A 118 -13.05 9.46 -27.92
N GLU A 119 -13.07 8.37 -28.73
CA GLU A 119 -13.99 8.20 -29.85
C GLU A 119 -15.46 8.08 -29.35
N VAL A 120 -15.65 7.47 -28.19
CA VAL A 120 -16.97 7.33 -27.57
C VAL A 120 -17.33 8.57 -26.74
N GLY A 121 -16.37 9.41 -26.38
CA GLY A 121 -16.56 10.59 -25.56
C GLY A 121 -16.65 10.31 -24.06
N ILE A 122 -16.03 9.23 -23.59
CA ILE A 122 -15.97 8.89 -22.16
C ILE A 122 -15.01 9.85 -21.45
N ALA A 123 -15.48 10.47 -20.38
CA ALA A 123 -14.73 11.44 -19.60
C ALA A 123 -13.69 10.78 -18.73
N THR A 124 -12.46 11.32 -18.74
CA THR A 124 -11.35 10.90 -17.88
C THR A 124 -10.76 12.08 -17.12
N ASP A 125 -10.22 11.83 -15.94
CA ASP A 125 -9.42 12.78 -15.18
C ASP A 125 -8.23 12.07 -14.55
N LYS A 126 -7.03 12.65 -14.65
CA LYS A 126 -5.79 12.12 -14.08
C LYS A 126 -5.54 10.63 -14.37
N GLY A 127 -5.81 10.18 -15.60
CA GLY A 127 -5.64 8.79 -16.00
C GLY A 127 -6.66 7.82 -15.43
N LYS A 128 -7.85 8.30 -15.02
CA LYS A 128 -8.96 7.50 -14.51
C LYS A 128 -10.24 7.82 -15.25
N ILE A 129 -11.10 6.83 -15.46
CA ILE A 129 -12.45 7.00 -16.02
C ILE A 129 -13.36 7.56 -14.93
N LEU A 130 -14.03 8.67 -15.21
CA LEU A 130 -14.99 9.26 -14.27
C LEU A 130 -16.31 8.48 -14.27
N VAL A 131 -16.78 8.13 -13.09
CA VAL A 131 -18.02 7.38 -12.89
C VAL A 131 -18.89 8.00 -11.79
N SER A 132 -20.19 7.73 -11.86
CA SER A 132 -21.17 8.03 -10.82
C SER A 132 -21.04 7.03 -9.64
N GLU A 133 -21.85 7.21 -8.59
CA GLU A 133 -21.96 6.26 -7.46
C GLU A 133 -22.36 4.85 -7.88
N ASN A 134 -23.04 4.71 -9.02
CA ASN A 134 -23.43 3.41 -9.61
C ASN A 134 -22.46 2.94 -10.70
N TYR A 135 -21.25 3.51 -10.74
CA TYR A 135 -20.17 3.17 -11.69
C TYR A 135 -20.50 3.42 -13.17
N GLN A 136 -21.58 4.19 -13.47
CA GLN A 136 -21.89 4.63 -14.82
C GLN A 136 -21.00 5.80 -15.22
N THR A 137 -20.46 5.75 -16.44
CA THR A 137 -19.74 6.86 -17.04
C THR A 137 -20.68 8.01 -17.46
N ASN A 138 -20.14 9.07 -18.02
CA ASN A 138 -20.94 10.14 -18.62
C ASN A 138 -21.70 9.70 -19.87
N ILE A 139 -21.41 8.54 -20.44
CA ILE A 139 -22.10 7.98 -21.62
C ILE A 139 -23.06 6.88 -21.17
N PRO A 140 -24.37 7.00 -21.43
CA PRO A 140 -25.36 5.98 -21.04
C PRO A 140 -25.02 4.61 -21.60
N GLY A 141 -25.13 3.58 -20.75
CA GLY A 141 -24.84 2.19 -21.10
C GLY A 141 -23.36 1.80 -20.99
N TYR A 142 -22.48 2.74 -20.65
CA TYR A 142 -21.06 2.46 -20.37
C TYR A 142 -20.78 2.58 -18.88
N TYR A 143 -20.12 1.58 -18.33
CA TYR A 143 -19.76 1.48 -16.92
C TYR A 143 -18.27 1.17 -16.77
N ALA A 144 -17.66 1.60 -15.67
CA ALA A 144 -16.26 1.28 -15.35
C ALA A 144 -16.13 1.00 -13.86
N ILE A 145 -15.29 0.01 -13.50
CA ILE A 145 -15.00 -0.42 -12.14
C ILE A 145 -13.51 -0.73 -11.97
N GLY A 146 -13.05 -0.81 -10.73
CA GLY A 146 -11.69 -1.27 -10.40
C GLY A 146 -10.61 -0.25 -10.72
N ASP A 147 -9.42 -0.74 -11.03
CA ASP A 147 -8.19 0.05 -11.14
C ASP A 147 -8.24 1.19 -12.16
N CYS A 148 -9.16 1.16 -13.10
CA CYS A 148 -9.35 2.22 -14.09
C CYS A 148 -10.23 3.39 -13.62
N THR A 149 -10.86 3.28 -12.45
CA THR A 149 -11.69 4.32 -11.82
C THR A 149 -10.99 4.98 -10.63
N PRO A 150 -11.43 6.17 -10.15
CA PRO A 150 -10.94 6.72 -8.90
C PRO A 150 -11.23 5.79 -7.71
N GLY A 151 -10.32 5.71 -6.76
CA GLY A 151 -10.46 4.88 -5.56
C GLY A 151 -9.26 3.97 -5.32
N ALA A 152 -9.43 2.99 -4.44
CA ALA A 152 -8.38 2.03 -4.10
C ALA A 152 -8.24 0.98 -5.21
N ALA A 153 -7.03 0.88 -5.77
CA ALA A 153 -6.70 -0.12 -6.79
C ALA A 153 -6.45 -1.49 -6.14
N LEU A 154 -7.54 -2.15 -5.72
CA LEU A 154 -7.52 -3.42 -5.00
C LEU A 154 -8.56 -4.38 -5.59
N ALA A 155 -8.20 -5.65 -5.75
CA ALA A 155 -9.04 -6.66 -6.39
C ALA A 155 -10.39 -6.87 -5.68
N HIS A 156 -10.41 -6.86 -4.34
CA HIS A 156 -11.64 -7.01 -3.56
C HIS A 156 -12.56 -5.78 -3.68
N VAL A 157 -11.99 -4.57 -3.85
CA VAL A 157 -12.74 -3.35 -4.13
C VAL A 157 -13.41 -3.46 -5.50
N ALA A 158 -12.66 -3.79 -6.55
CA ALA A 158 -13.19 -3.99 -7.89
C ALA A 158 -14.31 -5.05 -7.93
N SER A 159 -14.20 -6.11 -7.12
CA SER A 159 -15.25 -7.13 -7.01
C SER A 159 -16.54 -6.58 -6.38
N ALA A 160 -16.42 -5.80 -5.31
CA ALA A 160 -17.57 -5.16 -4.66
C ALA A 160 -18.24 -4.12 -5.58
N GLU A 161 -17.42 -3.27 -6.23
CA GLU A 161 -17.89 -2.31 -7.24
C GLU A 161 -18.63 -3.00 -8.37
N GLY A 162 -18.12 -4.14 -8.85
CA GLY A 162 -18.77 -4.95 -9.91
C GLY A 162 -20.14 -5.47 -9.50
N ILE A 163 -20.30 -5.95 -8.27
CA ILE A 163 -21.60 -6.41 -7.74
C ILE A 163 -22.58 -5.24 -7.69
N ILE A 164 -22.21 -4.13 -7.08
CA ILE A 164 -23.04 -2.92 -6.96
C ILE A 164 -23.44 -2.40 -8.35
N CYS A 165 -22.48 -2.34 -9.28
CA CYS A 165 -22.73 -1.92 -10.66
C CYS A 165 -23.78 -2.79 -11.34
N VAL A 166 -23.65 -4.12 -11.29
CA VAL A 166 -24.56 -5.05 -11.96
C VAL A 166 -25.93 -5.06 -11.30
N GLU A 167 -26.02 -4.98 -9.99
CA GLU A 167 -27.30 -4.85 -9.27
C GLU A 167 -28.02 -3.56 -9.65
N GLY A 168 -27.29 -2.43 -9.77
CA GLY A 168 -27.84 -1.17 -10.26
C GLY A 168 -28.37 -1.27 -11.70
N ILE A 169 -27.65 -1.95 -12.61
CA ILE A 169 -28.08 -2.21 -13.99
C ILE A 169 -29.37 -3.08 -14.00
N ALA A 170 -29.46 -4.03 -13.07
CA ALA A 170 -30.65 -4.89 -12.94
C ALA A 170 -31.88 -4.19 -12.34
N GLY A 171 -31.75 -2.91 -11.95
CA GLY A 171 -32.84 -2.11 -11.36
C GLY A 171 -33.00 -2.30 -9.86
N HIS A 172 -32.03 -2.92 -9.19
CA HIS A 172 -31.93 -2.90 -7.73
C HIS A 172 -31.37 -1.54 -7.25
N ASN A 173 -31.48 -1.29 -5.97
CA ASN A 173 -30.92 -0.09 -5.34
C ASN A 173 -29.93 -0.54 -4.26
N PRO A 174 -28.73 -1.01 -4.65
CA PRO A 174 -27.72 -1.46 -3.70
C PRO A 174 -27.18 -0.27 -2.88
N ASP A 175 -26.75 -0.55 -1.65
CA ASP A 175 -26.03 0.42 -0.85
C ASP A 175 -24.68 0.76 -1.52
N ALA A 176 -24.28 2.02 -1.40
CA ALA A 176 -22.99 2.46 -1.90
C ALA A 176 -21.84 1.79 -1.11
N LEU A 177 -20.72 1.54 -1.78
CA LEU A 177 -19.53 1.01 -1.13
C LEU A 177 -18.96 2.04 -0.14
N ASP A 178 -18.78 1.64 1.10
CA ASP A 178 -18.06 2.46 2.09
C ASP A 178 -16.55 2.36 1.86
N TYR A 179 -16.00 3.30 1.11
CA TYR A 179 -14.55 3.39 0.86
C TYR A 179 -13.74 3.71 2.13
N GLY A 180 -14.37 4.18 3.21
CA GLY A 180 -13.73 4.36 4.52
C GLY A 180 -13.50 3.06 5.28
N ASN A 181 -14.19 1.98 4.89
CA ASN A 181 -14.10 0.66 5.55
C ASN A 181 -13.41 -0.42 4.70
N ILE A 182 -12.56 -0.01 3.75
CA ILE A 182 -11.78 -0.94 2.93
C ILE A 182 -10.47 -1.27 3.64
N PRO A 183 -10.17 -2.56 3.92
CA PRO A 183 -8.90 -2.95 4.48
C PRO A 183 -7.77 -2.89 3.46
N GLY A 184 -6.61 -2.38 3.88
CA GLY A 184 -5.34 -2.48 3.18
C GLY A 184 -4.46 -3.56 3.81
N CYS A 185 -3.79 -4.36 2.96
CA CYS A 185 -2.84 -5.39 3.40
C CYS A 185 -1.53 -5.27 2.62
N THR A 186 -0.41 -5.40 3.33
CA THR A 186 0.94 -5.48 2.75
C THR A 186 1.60 -6.78 3.21
N TYR A 187 1.92 -7.63 2.25
CA TYR A 187 2.41 -9.00 2.47
C TYR A 187 3.94 -9.04 2.57
N SER A 188 4.47 -8.30 3.53
CA SER A 188 5.88 -8.35 3.92
C SER A 188 6.08 -9.22 5.17
N SER A 189 7.28 -9.23 5.75
CA SER A 189 7.51 -9.81 7.08
C SER A 189 8.27 -8.82 7.96
N PRO A 190 7.63 -8.29 9.03
CA PRO A 190 6.24 -8.53 9.44
C PRO A 190 5.22 -8.04 8.41
N GLU A 191 4.02 -8.68 8.39
CA GLU A 191 2.88 -8.20 7.61
C GLU A 191 2.35 -6.88 8.17
N VAL A 192 1.69 -6.09 7.31
CA VAL A 192 0.99 -4.87 7.71
C VAL A 192 -0.46 -4.97 7.25
N SER A 193 -1.39 -4.54 8.10
CA SER A 193 -2.79 -4.37 7.72
C SER A 193 -3.41 -3.18 8.43
N SER A 194 -4.33 -2.52 7.73
CA SER A 194 -5.01 -1.34 8.25
C SER A 194 -6.43 -1.21 7.70
N VAL A 195 -7.30 -0.54 8.45
CA VAL A 195 -8.63 -0.12 8.03
C VAL A 195 -9.00 1.19 8.73
N GLY A 196 -9.67 2.08 8.04
CA GLY A 196 -10.13 3.35 8.59
C GLY A 196 -9.04 4.41 8.74
N MET A 197 -9.22 5.34 9.65
CA MET A 197 -8.37 6.52 9.81
C MET A 197 -7.09 6.20 10.60
N THR A 198 -5.97 6.76 10.16
CA THR A 198 -4.77 6.85 11.00
C THR A 198 -4.99 7.82 12.17
N GLU A 199 -4.15 7.74 13.18
CA GLU A 199 -4.22 8.68 14.33
C GLU A 199 -4.12 10.15 13.89
N ALA A 200 -3.29 10.44 12.89
CA ALA A 200 -3.13 11.78 12.34
C ALA A 200 -4.41 12.25 11.62
N GLN A 201 -5.00 11.40 10.78
CA GLN A 201 -6.23 11.70 10.04
C GLN A 201 -7.42 11.92 11.00
N ALA A 202 -7.56 11.08 12.03
CA ALA A 202 -8.63 11.23 13.01
C ALA A 202 -8.52 12.56 13.78
N LYS A 203 -7.31 12.98 14.16
CA LYS A 203 -7.07 14.28 14.77
C LYS A 203 -7.34 15.45 13.83
N GLU A 204 -6.90 15.34 12.57
CA GLU A 204 -7.14 16.35 11.53
C GLU A 204 -8.64 16.51 11.22
N ALA A 205 -9.39 15.41 11.26
CA ALA A 205 -10.84 15.40 11.12
C ALA A 205 -11.58 15.97 12.36
N GLY A 206 -10.85 16.32 13.43
CA GLY A 206 -11.41 16.96 14.62
C GLY A 206 -11.97 16.01 15.67
N TYR A 207 -11.69 14.72 15.58
CA TYR A 207 -12.10 13.75 16.61
C TYR A 207 -11.27 13.92 17.90
N ASP A 208 -11.95 13.85 19.04
CA ASP A 208 -11.30 13.54 20.33
C ASP A 208 -11.13 12.03 20.40
N ILE A 209 -9.88 11.56 20.48
CA ILE A 209 -9.56 10.14 20.29
C ILE A 209 -8.99 9.47 21.53
N LYS A 210 -9.29 8.18 21.66
CA LYS A 210 -8.60 7.25 22.56
C LYS A 210 -7.84 6.23 21.74
N VAL A 211 -6.55 6.07 22.03
CA VAL A 211 -5.68 5.12 21.32
C VAL A 211 -5.31 3.98 22.26
N GLY A 212 -5.61 2.75 21.82
CA GLY A 212 -5.14 1.52 22.43
C GLY A 212 -4.02 0.90 21.60
N LYS A 213 -2.91 0.47 22.24
CA LYS A 213 -1.81 -0.22 21.57
C LYS A 213 -1.36 -1.41 22.37
N PHE A 214 -1.36 -2.60 21.74
CA PHE A 214 -0.95 -3.85 22.38
C PHE A 214 0.20 -4.49 21.59
N PRO A 215 1.40 -4.65 22.17
CA PRO A 215 2.53 -5.26 21.50
C PRO A 215 2.43 -6.79 21.51
N PHE A 216 2.77 -7.44 20.40
CA PHE A 216 2.78 -8.91 20.34
C PHE A 216 3.79 -9.57 21.28
N SER A 217 4.82 -8.84 21.72
CA SER A 217 5.73 -9.33 22.76
C SER A 217 5.06 -9.63 24.11
N ALA A 218 3.87 -9.04 24.36
CA ALA A 218 3.05 -9.32 25.54
C ALA A 218 2.04 -10.46 25.32
N SER A 219 1.96 -11.04 24.11
CA SER A 219 1.08 -12.16 23.80
C SER A 219 1.79 -13.50 24.05
N GLY A 220 1.17 -14.36 24.84
CA GLY A 220 1.66 -15.73 25.09
C GLY A 220 1.70 -16.57 23.82
N LYS A 221 0.68 -16.46 22.93
CA LYS A 221 0.63 -17.14 21.65
C LYS A 221 1.77 -16.68 20.72
N ALA A 222 1.97 -15.36 20.60
CA ALA A 222 3.05 -14.82 19.79
C ALA A 222 4.43 -15.23 20.30
N SER A 223 4.59 -15.32 21.64
CA SER A 223 5.80 -15.82 22.28
C SER A 223 6.06 -17.29 21.97
N ALA A 224 5.04 -18.13 22.06
CA ALA A 224 5.14 -19.57 21.76
C ALA A 224 5.44 -19.83 20.28
N ALA A 225 4.87 -19.02 19.37
CA ALA A 225 5.11 -19.11 17.94
C ALA A 225 6.44 -18.47 17.46
N GLY A 226 7.15 -17.73 18.35
CA GLY A 226 8.38 -17.03 17.99
C GLY A 226 8.17 -15.70 17.24
N HIS A 227 6.93 -15.24 17.09
CA HIS A 227 6.53 -14.07 16.29
C HIS A 227 6.15 -12.88 17.19
N LYS A 228 7.12 -12.31 17.92
CA LYS A 228 6.90 -11.23 18.90
C LYS A 228 6.98 -9.83 18.30
N ASP A 229 7.37 -9.70 17.03
CA ASP A 229 7.56 -8.40 16.39
C ASP A 229 6.22 -7.82 15.97
N GLY A 230 5.97 -6.56 16.37
CA GLY A 230 4.79 -5.82 15.99
C GLY A 230 3.78 -5.57 17.12
N PHE A 231 2.61 -5.08 16.70
CA PHE A 231 1.54 -4.65 17.61
C PHE A 231 0.19 -4.56 16.89
N VAL A 232 -0.88 -4.45 17.68
CA VAL A 232 -2.20 -3.96 17.28
C VAL A 232 -2.38 -2.55 17.83
N LYS A 233 -2.80 -1.58 17.00
CA LYS A 233 -3.16 -0.21 17.38
C LYS A 233 -4.58 0.06 16.95
N LEU A 234 -5.43 0.49 17.88
CA LEU A 234 -6.83 0.84 17.66
C LEU A 234 -7.07 2.29 18.03
N ILE A 235 -7.86 2.99 17.23
CA ILE A 235 -8.18 4.41 17.37
C ILE A 235 -9.69 4.52 17.52
N PHE A 236 -10.16 5.03 18.65
CA PHE A 236 -11.57 5.18 18.97
C PHE A 236 -11.94 6.66 19.11
N ASP A 237 -13.17 7.00 18.73
CA ASP A 237 -13.80 8.23 19.17
C ASP A 237 -13.97 8.22 20.69
N ALA A 238 -13.49 9.24 21.37
CA ALA A 238 -13.55 9.31 22.83
C ALA A 238 -14.96 9.52 23.36
N LYS A 239 -15.85 10.09 22.54
CA LYS A 239 -17.22 10.45 22.91
C LYS A 239 -18.18 9.27 22.80
N TYR A 240 -18.14 8.56 21.68
CA TYR A 240 -19.10 7.49 21.40
C TYR A 240 -18.49 6.08 21.48
N GLY A 241 -17.17 5.97 21.51
CA GLY A 241 -16.47 4.69 21.53
C GLY A 241 -16.46 3.96 20.19
N GLU A 242 -16.77 4.65 19.08
CA GLU A 242 -16.71 4.11 17.73
C GLU A 242 -15.27 3.83 17.33
N LEU A 243 -15.03 2.71 16.63
CA LEU A 243 -13.73 2.39 16.07
C LEU A 243 -13.50 3.23 14.79
N LEU A 244 -12.64 4.23 14.88
CA LEU A 244 -12.27 5.11 13.76
C LEU A 244 -11.22 4.48 12.85
N GLY A 245 -10.33 3.65 13.40
CA GLY A 245 -9.30 2.98 12.64
C GLY A 245 -8.56 1.92 13.42
N GLY A 246 -8.03 0.95 12.69
CA GLY A 246 -7.20 -0.12 13.21
C GLY A 246 -5.98 -0.35 12.34
N HIS A 247 -4.81 -0.44 12.98
CA HIS A 247 -3.52 -0.55 12.31
C HIS A 247 -2.69 -1.62 12.99
N MET A 248 -2.29 -2.61 12.23
CA MET A 248 -1.59 -3.77 12.75
C MET A 248 -0.31 -4.03 11.98
N ILE A 249 0.70 -4.48 12.67
CA ILE A 249 1.94 -4.99 12.08
C ILE A 249 2.39 -6.20 12.86
N GLY A 250 2.64 -7.32 12.18
CA GLY A 250 3.05 -8.57 12.82
C GLY A 250 2.80 -9.79 11.94
N SER A 251 2.82 -10.98 12.54
CA SER A 251 2.49 -12.21 11.84
C SER A 251 0.97 -12.41 11.81
N ASN A 252 0.43 -12.79 10.65
CA ASN A 252 -0.99 -13.07 10.39
C ASN A 252 -1.94 -11.86 10.62
N VAL A 253 -1.44 -10.63 10.62
CA VAL A 253 -2.31 -9.47 10.79
C VAL A 253 -3.19 -9.21 9.58
N THR A 254 -2.78 -9.68 8.40
CA THR A 254 -3.58 -9.62 7.16
C THR A 254 -4.83 -10.50 7.23
N GLU A 255 -4.81 -11.58 8.02
CA GLU A 255 -5.99 -12.39 8.32
C GLU A 255 -6.86 -11.78 9.43
N MET A 256 -6.23 -11.12 10.41
CA MET A 256 -6.93 -10.55 11.56
C MET A 256 -7.72 -9.28 11.22
N ILE A 257 -7.39 -8.60 10.13
CA ILE A 257 -8.01 -7.31 9.77
C ILE A 257 -9.52 -7.41 9.55
N ALA A 258 -10.00 -8.58 9.13
CA ALA A 258 -11.41 -8.83 8.90
C ALA A 258 -12.29 -8.59 10.15
N GLU A 259 -11.76 -8.86 11.35
CA GLU A 259 -12.46 -8.58 12.61
C GLU A 259 -12.68 -7.08 12.82
N LEU A 260 -11.71 -6.26 12.44
CA LEU A 260 -11.80 -4.80 12.57
C LEU A 260 -12.73 -4.19 11.50
N VAL A 261 -12.74 -4.76 10.30
CA VAL A 261 -13.68 -4.37 9.23
C VAL A 261 -15.12 -4.63 9.67
N ALA A 262 -15.37 -5.79 10.30
CA ALA A 262 -16.71 -6.15 10.78
C ALA A 262 -17.14 -5.34 12.01
N LEU A 263 -16.19 -4.79 12.79
CA LEU A 263 -16.47 -3.98 13.96
C LEU A 263 -16.80 -2.52 13.60
N ARG A 264 -16.31 -2.03 12.49
CA ARG A 264 -16.57 -0.70 11.95
C ARG A 264 -17.89 -0.64 11.19
#